data_aac2f96cb3be598b6ce0aee6d926f31e
#
_entry.id   aac2f96cb3be598b6ce0aee6d926f31e
#
_cell.length_a   1.000
_cell.length_b   1.000
_cell.length_c   1.000
_cell.angle_alpha   90.00
_cell.angle_beta   90.00
_cell.angle_gamma   90.00
#
_symmetry.space_group_name_H-M   'P 1'
#
loop_
_entity.id
_entity.type
_entity.pdbx_description
1 polymer ?
#
loop_
_entity_poly.entity_id
_entity_poly.type
_entity_poly.pdbx_seq_one_letter_code
_entity_poly.pdbx_strand_id
1 'polypeptide(L)'
;FVAGFIGSPQMNFLDATVKVNGKDVTLQVGNYSLKLPENKAKALIDGGYDGKTVVMGIRPEDVTDDATAFPESTVEAKINVYELLGAEVFLYFDVEGFNMTARVDPHTTSRTGDTVKFGLDMTKVHVFDKETELTITN
;
A
#
# COMPACT_ATOMS: atom_id res chain seq x y z
N PHE A 1 -13.96 -5.16 -6.57
CA PHE A 1 -13.05 -6.12 -5.96
C PHE A 1 -13.50 -6.41 -4.55
N VAL A 2 -13.69 -7.68 -4.25
CA VAL A 2 -14.20 -8.06 -2.94
C VAL A 2 -13.05 -8.45 -2.04
N ALA A 3 -12.82 -7.68 -1.04
CA ALA A 3 -11.84 -8.00 -0.02
C ALA A 3 -12.27 -9.16 0.84
N GLY A 4 -13.48 -9.52 0.83
CA GLY A 4 -14.08 -10.75 1.30
C GLY A 4 -13.60 -11.37 2.59
N PHE A 5 -12.71 -10.79 3.30
CA PHE A 5 -12.21 -11.44 4.46
C PHE A 5 -12.96 -11.10 5.68
N ILE A 6 -13.39 -12.16 6.30
CA ILE A 6 -13.78 -12.09 7.68
C ILE A 6 -12.50 -12.00 8.46
N GLY A 7 -12.26 -10.93 9.04
CA GLY A 7 -11.08 -10.73 9.83
C GLY A 7 -10.65 -9.32 9.71
N SER A 8 -10.42 -8.74 10.76
CA SER A 8 -9.88 -7.42 10.89
C SER A 8 -8.38 -7.53 11.13
N PRO A 9 -7.61 -6.61 10.61
CA PRO A 9 -8.00 -5.46 9.80
C PRO A 9 -8.17 -5.83 8.34
N GLN A 10 -9.03 -5.08 7.67
CA GLN A 10 -9.26 -5.25 6.25
C GLN A 10 -8.06 -4.72 5.47
N MET A 11 -7.67 -5.44 4.42
CA MET A 11 -6.58 -5.03 3.55
C MET A 11 -6.92 -3.75 2.80
N ASN A 12 -5.92 -2.88 2.62
CA ASN A 12 -6.05 -1.72 1.75
C ASN A 12 -5.87 -2.14 0.30
N PHE A 13 -6.72 -1.65 -0.59
CA PHE A 13 -6.61 -1.92 -2.02
C PHE A 13 -6.47 -0.61 -2.79
N LEU A 14 -5.49 -0.57 -3.68
CA LEU A 14 -5.25 0.57 -4.56
C LEU A 14 -5.00 0.09 -5.97
N ASP A 15 -5.51 0.85 -6.95
CA ASP A 15 -5.10 0.64 -8.32
C ASP A 15 -3.71 1.22 -8.52
N ALA A 16 -2.86 0.49 -9.21
CA ALA A 16 -1.51 0.93 -9.49
C ALA A 16 -1.13 0.55 -10.92
N THR A 17 -0.33 1.40 -11.56
CA THR A 17 0.21 1.12 -12.89
C THR A 17 1.58 0.50 -12.76
N VAL A 18 1.80 -0.60 -13.46
CA VAL A 18 3.08 -1.31 -13.43
C VAL A 18 4.08 -0.60 -14.36
N LYS A 19 5.24 -0.27 -13.83
CA LYS A 19 6.34 0.32 -14.60
C LYS A 19 7.55 -0.59 -14.49
N VAL A 20 7.97 -1.14 -15.61
CA VAL A 20 9.14 -2.03 -15.68
C VAL A 20 10.31 -1.25 -16.28
N ASN A 21 11.45 -1.28 -15.60
CA ASN A 21 12.68 -0.69 -16.08
C ASN A 21 13.81 -1.70 -15.87
N GLY A 22 14.09 -2.49 -16.90
CA GLY A 22 15.04 -3.59 -16.78
C GLY A 22 14.49 -4.68 -15.86
N LYS A 23 15.18 -4.90 -14.74
CA LYS A 23 14.73 -5.84 -13.70
C LYS A 23 13.96 -5.17 -12.59
N ASP A 24 13.90 -3.85 -12.61
CA ASP A 24 13.22 -3.07 -11.58
C ASP A 24 11.77 -2.85 -11.95
N VAL A 25 10.88 -3.04 -11.00
CA VAL A 25 9.47 -2.79 -11.19
C VAL A 25 8.99 -1.87 -10.08
N THR A 26 8.25 -0.84 -10.46
CA THR A 26 7.56 0.03 -9.54
C THR A 26 6.06 -0.03 -9.79
N LEU A 27 5.30 0.14 -8.73
CA LEU A 27 3.86 0.34 -8.81
C LEU A 27 3.59 1.82 -8.65
N GLN A 28 3.05 2.44 -9.69
CA GLN A 28 2.76 3.86 -9.72
C GLN A 28 1.34 4.12 -9.27
N VAL A 29 1.19 4.87 -8.18
CA VAL A 29 -0.11 5.33 -7.67
C VAL A 29 -0.10 6.85 -7.74
N GLY A 30 -0.75 7.42 -8.75
CA GLY A 30 -0.66 8.86 -9.00
C GLY A 30 0.77 9.31 -9.21
N ASN A 31 1.26 10.20 -8.36
CA ASN A 31 2.63 10.69 -8.42
C ASN A 31 3.62 9.87 -7.58
N TYR A 32 3.15 8.82 -6.94
CA TYR A 32 3.98 8.00 -6.06
C TYR A 32 4.45 6.76 -6.78
N SER A 33 5.75 6.48 -6.69
CA SER A 33 6.37 5.27 -7.24
C SER A 33 6.79 4.38 -6.11
N LEU A 34 6.22 3.19 -6.04
CA LEU A 34 6.44 2.23 -4.97
C LEU A 34 7.25 1.07 -5.52
N LYS A 35 8.47 0.92 -5.04
CA LYS A 35 9.38 -0.08 -5.58
C LYS A 35 9.05 -1.48 -5.06
N LEU A 36 8.91 -2.44 -5.98
CA LEU A 36 8.68 -3.83 -5.62
C LEU A 36 10.00 -4.58 -5.38
N PRO A 37 10.02 -5.52 -4.42
CA PRO A 37 11.15 -6.43 -4.28
C PRO A 37 11.31 -7.30 -5.53
N GLU A 38 12.52 -7.76 -5.76
CA GLU A 38 12.88 -8.49 -6.98
C GLU A 38 12.02 -9.74 -7.21
N ASN A 39 11.72 -10.50 -6.16
CA ASN A 39 10.91 -11.70 -6.28
C ASN A 39 9.48 -11.42 -6.75
N LYS A 40 8.89 -10.30 -6.30
CA LYS A 40 7.56 -9.88 -6.73
C LYS A 40 7.61 -9.23 -8.12
N ALA A 41 8.67 -8.47 -8.39
CA ALA A 41 8.89 -7.83 -9.68
C ALA A 41 8.96 -8.87 -10.79
N LYS A 42 9.62 -9.99 -10.57
CA LYS A 42 9.75 -11.07 -11.55
C LYS A 42 8.39 -11.59 -11.99
N ALA A 43 7.46 -11.78 -11.08
CA ALA A 43 6.12 -12.26 -11.42
C ALA A 43 5.39 -11.32 -12.38
N LEU A 44 5.55 -10.00 -12.18
CA LEU A 44 4.92 -9.01 -13.04
C LEU A 44 5.60 -8.92 -14.41
N ILE A 45 6.91 -9.05 -14.45
CA ILE A 45 7.65 -9.07 -15.71
C ILE A 45 7.28 -10.29 -16.53
N ASP A 46 7.30 -11.47 -15.92
CA ASP A 46 6.99 -12.73 -16.58
C ASP A 46 5.55 -12.78 -17.09
N GLY A 47 4.63 -12.13 -16.37
CA GLY A 47 3.24 -12.06 -16.76
C GLY A 47 2.92 -10.98 -17.80
N GLY A 48 3.89 -10.16 -18.19
CA GLY A 48 3.69 -9.13 -19.20
C GLY A 48 2.84 -7.96 -18.73
N TYR A 49 2.97 -7.57 -17.48
CA TYR A 49 2.13 -6.52 -16.88
C TYR A 49 2.66 -5.10 -17.06
N ASP A 50 3.80 -4.91 -17.72
CA ASP A 50 4.35 -3.57 -17.93
C ASP A 50 3.33 -2.65 -18.59
N GLY A 51 3.09 -1.50 -17.99
CA GLY A 51 2.12 -0.50 -18.45
C GLY A 51 0.68 -0.80 -18.10
N LYS A 52 0.40 -1.94 -17.48
CA LYS A 52 -0.95 -2.32 -17.10
C LYS A 52 -1.31 -1.85 -15.70
N THR A 53 -2.61 -1.68 -15.46
CA THR A 53 -3.12 -1.39 -14.13
C THR A 53 -3.41 -2.69 -13.40
N VAL A 54 -2.90 -2.77 -12.18
CA VAL A 54 -3.14 -3.90 -11.27
C VAL A 54 -3.74 -3.40 -9.98
N VAL A 55 -4.20 -4.30 -9.13
CA VAL A 55 -4.64 -3.95 -7.78
C VAL A 55 -3.57 -4.34 -6.78
N MET A 56 -3.12 -3.37 -6.01
CA MET A 56 -2.15 -3.60 -4.93
C MET A 56 -2.90 -3.72 -3.61
N GLY A 57 -2.63 -4.80 -2.88
CA GLY A 57 -3.19 -5.01 -1.55
C GLY A 57 -2.11 -4.92 -0.49
N ILE A 58 -2.35 -4.16 0.56
CA ILE A 58 -1.44 -4.05 1.69
C ILE A 58 -2.23 -3.94 2.99
N ARG A 59 -1.79 -4.66 4.01
CA ARG A 59 -2.49 -4.66 5.30
C ARG A 59 -2.14 -3.40 6.10
N PRO A 60 -3.06 -2.94 6.98
CA PRO A 60 -2.79 -1.75 7.80
C PRO A 60 -1.53 -1.84 8.66
N GLU A 61 -1.19 -3.02 9.17
CA GLU A 61 0.03 -3.20 9.97
C GLU A 61 1.32 -3.05 9.17
N ASP A 62 1.23 -3.10 7.84
CA ASP A 62 2.38 -2.96 6.94
C ASP A 62 2.53 -1.53 6.41
N VAL A 63 1.71 -0.60 6.91
CA VAL A 63 1.78 0.83 6.60
C VAL A 63 2.16 1.56 7.88
N THR A 64 3.27 2.28 7.85
CA THR A 64 3.78 3.00 9.03
C THR A 64 3.79 4.51 8.80
N ASP A 65 3.64 5.27 9.88
CA ASP A 65 3.81 6.72 9.84
C ASP A 65 5.28 7.16 9.97
N ASP A 66 6.20 6.20 9.98
CA ASP A 66 7.64 6.45 9.94
C ASP A 66 8.18 6.17 8.54
N ALA A 67 8.28 7.21 7.72
CA ALA A 67 8.74 7.07 6.33
C ALA A 67 10.19 6.61 6.22
N THR A 68 10.99 6.76 7.27
CA THR A 68 12.38 6.33 7.22
C THR A 68 12.53 4.81 7.23
N ALA A 69 11.49 4.09 7.62
CA ALA A 69 11.49 2.64 7.58
C ALA A 69 11.48 2.09 6.15
N PHE A 70 10.81 2.81 5.24
CA PHE A 70 10.67 2.38 3.84
C PHE A 70 10.84 3.57 2.90
N PRO A 71 12.05 4.12 2.77
CA PRO A 71 12.27 5.39 2.04
C PRO A 71 12.00 5.30 0.54
N GLU A 72 11.98 4.10 -0.03
CA GLU A 72 11.71 3.90 -1.46
C GLU A 72 10.23 3.64 -1.76
N SER A 73 9.38 3.66 -0.74
CA SER A 73 7.97 3.26 -0.87
C SER A 73 7.12 4.14 0.04
N THR A 74 7.06 5.42 -0.27
CA THR A 74 6.34 6.38 0.56
C THR A 74 5.21 7.07 -0.18
N VAL A 75 4.17 7.39 0.56
CA VAL A 75 3.08 8.26 0.10
C VAL A 75 2.84 9.32 1.15
N GLU A 76 2.36 10.49 0.74
CA GLU A 76 2.06 11.57 1.66
C GLU A 76 0.57 11.83 1.67
N ALA A 77 0.00 11.92 2.86
CA ALA A 77 -1.44 12.14 2.97
C ALA A 77 -1.79 12.84 4.28
N LYS A 78 -2.94 13.49 4.27
CA LYS A 78 -3.51 14.13 5.44
C LYS A 78 -4.36 13.10 6.20
N ILE A 79 -4.14 13.00 7.50
CA ILE A 79 -4.92 12.11 8.35
C ILE A 79 -6.33 12.67 8.52
N ASN A 80 -7.32 11.92 8.08
CA ASN A 80 -8.72 12.29 8.20
C ASN A 80 -9.30 11.93 9.56
N VAL A 81 -8.90 10.77 10.09
CA VAL A 81 -9.39 10.26 11.37
C VAL A 81 -8.25 9.58 12.11
N TYR A 82 -8.14 9.84 13.39
CA TYR A 82 -7.29 9.16 14.35
C TYR A 82 -8.20 8.38 15.30
N GLU A 83 -7.93 7.09 15.46
CA GLU A 83 -8.76 6.25 16.30
C GLU A 83 -7.90 5.38 17.21
N LEU A 84 -8.12 5.50 18.52
CA LEU A 84 -7.44 4.65 19.49
C LEU A 84 -8.38 3.52 19.89
N LEU A 85 -8.01 2.30 19.56
CA LEU A 85 -8.78 1.10 19.89
C LEU A 85 -7.92 0.18 20.75
N GLY A 86 -8.17 0.19 22.07
CA GLY A 86 -7.36 -0.58 23.00
C GLY A 86 -5.92 -0.11 22.99
N ALA A 87 -5.00 -1.00 22.63
CA ALA A 87 -3.57 -0.72 22.58
C ALA A 87 -3.09 -0.36 21.18
N GLU A 88 -4.01 -0.16 20.23
CA GLU A 88 -3.65 0.10 18.84
C GLU A 88 -4.22 1.41 18.36
N VAL A 89 -3.46 2.11 17.50
CA VAL A 89 -3.91 3.33 16.86
C VAL A 89 -4.10 3.06 15.36
N PHE A 90 -5.26 3.48 14.85
CA PHE A 90 -5.56 3.43 13.42
C PHE A 90 -5.62 4.83 12.87
N LEU A 91 -4.93 5.06 11.76
CA LEU A 91 -4.94 6.32 11.04
C LEU A 91 -5.63 6.10 9.70
N TYR A 92 -6.63 6.91 9.42
CA TYR A 92 -7.42 6.82 8.18
C TYR A 92 -7.10 8.02 7.31
N PHE A 93 -6.81 7.75 6.05
CA PHE A 93 -6.41 8.77 5.09
C PHE A 93 -6.72 8.31 3.66
N ASP A 94 -6.63 9.23 2.71
CA ASP A 94 -6.85 8.91 1.30
C ASP A 94 -5.57 9.13 0.52
N VAL A 95 -5.30 8.22 -0.44
CA VAL A 95 -4.21 8.35 -1.39
C VAL A 95 -4.82 8.23 -2.78
N GLU A 96 -4.74 9.29 -3.56
CA GLU A 96 -5.27 9.32 -4.93
C GLU A 96 -6.71 8.81 -5.02
N GLY A 97 -7.54 9.19 -4.02
CA GLY A 97 -8.95 8.80 -3.98
C GLY A 97 -9.22 7.43 -3.37
N PHE A 98 -8.19 6.68 -3.02
CA PHE A 98 -8.35 5.38 -2.36
C PHE A 98 -8.26 5.51 -0.86
N ASN A 99 -9.21 4.93 -0.15
CA ASN A 99 -9.21 4.93 1.32
C ASN A 99 -8.12 4.02 1.84
N MET A 100 -7.31 4.55 2.75
CA MET A 100 -6.21 3.81 3.37
C MET A 100 -6.35 3.81 4.87
N THR A 101 -5.90 2.72 5.48
CA THR A 101 -5.81 2.57 6.94
C THR A 101 -4.41 2.13 7.30
N ALA A 102 -3.78 2.80 8.25
CA ALA A 102 -2.52 2.38 8.84
C ALA A 102 -2.74 2.03 10.31
N ARG A 103 -2.12 0.93 10.75
CA ARG A 103 -2.08 0.58 12.17
C ARG A 103 -0.69 0.92 12.68
N VAL A 104 -0.64 1.85 13.64
CA VAL A 104 0.63 2.38 14.13
C VAL A 104 0.74 2.24 15.64
N ASP A 105 1.93 2.49 16.16
CA ASP A 105 2.22 2.41 17.57
C ASP A 105 1.37 3.44 18.35
N PRO A 106 0.82 3.08 19.52
CA PRO A 106 0.02 4.03 20.32
C PRO A 106 0.81 5.23 20.83
N HIS A 107 2.14 5.19 20.79
CA HIS A 107 2.98 6.34 21.15
C HIS A 107 3.15 7.33 19.99
N THR A 108 2.50 7.10 18.87
CA THR A 108 2.58 8.02 17.73
C THR A 108 2.17 9.44 18.11
N THR A 109 2.82 10.43 17.50
CA THR A 109 2.44 11.84 17.62
C THR A 109 1.51 12.29 16.50
N SER A 110 1.24 11.41 15.53
CA SER A 110 0.36 11.73 14.40
C SER A 110 -1.09 11.91 14.87
N ARG A 111 -1.76 12.94 14.38
CA ARG A 111 -3.14 13.28 14.77
C ARG A 111 -3.95 13.71 13.55
N THR A 112 -5.26 13.70 13.70
CA THR A 112 -6.20 14.18 12.67
C THR A 112 -5.79 15.58 12.22
N GLY A 113 -5.72 15.78 10.91
CA GLY A 113 -5.32 17.04 10.30
C GLY A 113 -3.86 17.15 9.95
N ASP A 114 -3.02 16.28 10.52
CA ASP A 114 -1.59 16.27 10.19
C ASP A 114 -1.37 15.70 8.80
N THR A 115 -0.44 16.29 8.06
CA THR A 115 0.06 15.71 6.81
C THR A 115 1.28 14.89 7.13
N VAL A 116 1.22 13.60 6.83
CA VAL A 116 2.23 12.62 7.21
C VAL A 116 2.72 11.87 5.98
N LYS A 117 4.01 11.59 5.95
CA LYS A 117 4.60 10.71 4.95
C LYS A 117 4.58 9.29 5.50
N PHE A 118 3.79 8.43 4.85
CA PHE A 118 3.64 7.04 5.25
C PHE A 118 4.60 6.16 4.46
N GLY A 119 5.19 5.18 5.13
CA GLY A 119 6.01 4.16 4.50
C GLY A 119 5.21 2.87 4.32
N LEU A 120 5.36 2.24 3.17
CA LEU A 120 4.69 0.98 2.85
C LEU A 120 5.72 -0.14 2.75
N ASP A 121 5.49 -1.23 3.48
CA ASP A 121 6.36 -2.41 3.41
C ASP A 121 5.99 -3.23 2.17
N MET A 122 6.69 -2.96 1.09
CA MET A 122 6.41 -3.60 -0.21
C MET A 122 6.79 -5.08 -0.24
N THR A 123 7.50 -5.58 0.77
CA THR A 123 7.76 -7.02 0.89
C THR A 123 6.51 -7.79 1.33
N LYS A 124 5.50 -7.07 1.82
CA LYS A 124 4.25 -7.64 2.32
C LYS A 124 3.06 -7.40 1.39
N VAL A 125 3.26 -6.69 0.27
CA VAL A 125 2.14 -6.41 -0.63
C VAL A 125 1.72 -7.64 -1.40
N HIS A 126 0.44 -7.62 -1.78
CA HIS A 126 -0.15 -8.59 -2.69
C HIS A 126 -0.53 -7.86 -3.96
N VAL A 127 -0.34 -8.47 -5.11
CA VAL A 127 -0.72 -7.86 -6.39
C VAL A 127 -1.69 -8.78 -7.10
N PHE A 128 -2.79 -8.19 -7.56
CA PHE A 128 -3.88 -8.92 -8.23
C PHE A 128 -4.09 -8.38 -9.62
N ASP A 129 -4.46 -9.29 -10.53
CA ASP A 129 -4.90 -8.89 -11.86
C ASP A 129 -6.23 -8.15 -11.71
N LYS A 130 -6.34 -6.97 -12.31
CA LYS A 130 -7.52 -6.13 -12.12
C LYS A 130 -8.77 -6.72 -12.77
N GLU A 131 -8.62 -7.41 -13.90
CA GLU A 131 -9.76 -7.97 -14.62
C GLU A 131 -10.21 -9.30 -14.05
N THR A 132 -9.28 -10.20 -13.78
CA THR A 132 -9.60 -11.54 -13.29
C THR A 132 -9.69 -11.65 -11.79
N GLU A 133 -9.11 -10.69 -11.06
CA GLU A 133 -8.97 -10.66 -9.61
C GLU A 133 -8.10 -11.79 -9.07
N LEU A 134 -7.38 -12.47 -9.93
CA LEU A 134 -6.46 -13.53 -9.53
C LEU A 134 -5.17 -12.94 -9.00
N THR A 135 -4.58 -13.60 -8.01
CA THR A 135 -3.31 -13.19 -7.44
C THR A 135 -2.18 -13.36 -8.45
N ILE A 136 -1.43 -12.28 -8.68
CA ILE A 136 -0.21 -12.33 -9.49
C ILE A 136 0.98 -12.69 -8.62
N THR A 137 1.08 -12.04 -7.44
CA THR A 137 2.12 -12.34 -6.46
C THR A 137 1.65 -11.98 -5.05
N ASN A 138 2.16 -12.71 -4.11
CA ASN A 138 1.90 -12.45 -2.69
C ASN A 138 3.13 -11.87 -2.02
#